data_a3ba84b9c657f99b28472d42d8cc30d3
#
_entry.id   a3ba84b9c657f99b28472d42d8cc30d3
#
_cell.length_a   1.000
_cell.length_b   1.000
_cell.length_c   1.000
_cell.angle_alpha   90.00
_cell.angle_beta   90.00
_cell.angle_gamma   90.00
#
_symmetry.space_group_name_H-M   'P 1'
#
loop_
_entity.id
_entity.type
_entity.pdbx_description
1 polymer ?
#
loop_
_entity_poly.entity_id
_entity_poly.type
_entity_poly.pdbx_seq_one_letter_code
_entity_poly.pdbx_strand_id
1 'polypeptide(L)'
;MHALKTYETPILAEWTDYNGHLRDAFYLLLFSYATDALMDHLGLDAEHRAATNDSLFTLEVHLNYLHEVKQDEQVEVRTQLIAHDRKRLHIFHSLHRAGEDLALAASEQMLLHVNLEGGARSAPFEGVVLERVLQLAEAHRTLPRPDYVGRTIGLPG
;
A
#
# COMPACT_ATOMS: atom_id res chain seq x y z
N MET A 1 3.60 12.45 14.21
CA MET A 1 2.76 11.57 13.38
C MET A 1 3.56 10.95 12.28
N HIS A 2 3.35 9.68 12.06
CA HIS A 2 4.12 8.90 11.10
C HIS A 2 3.19 8.14 10.17
N ALA A 3 3.69 7.82 8.97
CA ALA A 3 3.03 6.83 8.12
C ALA A 3 2.93 5.48 8.86
N LEU A 4 1.93 4.71 8.52
CA LEU A 4 1.65 3.43 9.17
C LEU A 4 2.63 2.36 8.67
N LYS A 5 3.37 1.72 9.57
CA LYS A 5 4.16 0.54 9.19
C LYS A 5 3.20 -0.64 8.98
N THR A 6 3.12 -1.11 7.74
CA THR A 6 2.15 -2.12 7.32
C THR A 6 2.76 -3.49 7.09
N TYR A 7 4.04 -3.57 6.75
CA TYR A 7 4.67 -4.83 6.45
C TYR A 7 6.16 -4.79 6.76
N GLU A 8 6.72 -5.91 7.17
CA GLU A 8 8.17 -6.07 7.27
C GLU A 8 8.55 -7.52 6.97
N THR A 9 9.70 -7.71 6.36
CA THR A 9 10.19 -9.02 5.93
C THR A 9 11.68 -8.96 5.62
N PRO A 10 12.41 -10.08 5.80
CA PRO A 10 13.67 -10.23 5.08
C PRO A 10 13.38 -10.42 3.59
N ILE A 11 14.33 -10.03 2.74
CA ILE A 11 14.24 -10.30 1.30
C ILE A 11 14.59 -11.77 1.05
N LEU A 12 13.60 -12.53 0.62
CA LEU A 12 13.77 -13.96 0.37
C LEU A 12 14.55 -14.22 -0.93
N ALA A 13 15.35 -15.28 -0.94
CA ALA A 13 16.14 -15.69 -2.11
C ALA A 13 15.27 -15.84 -3.38
N GLU A 14 14.07 -16.39 -3.23
CA GLU A 14 13.12 -16.62 -4.33
C GLU A 14 12.59 -15.33 -4.98
N TRP A 15 12.76 -14.17 -4.32
CA TRP A 15 12.36 -12.86 -4.85
C TRP A 15 13.48 -12.15 -5.60
N THR A 16 14.67 -12.74 -5.64
CA THR A 16 15.85 -12.10 -6.21
C THR A 16 16.18 -12.61 -7.60
N ASP A 17 16.89 -11.81 -8.36
CA ASP A 17 17.45 -12.17 -9.66
C ASP A 17 18.81 -12.86 -9.50
N TYR A 18 19.47 -13.13 -10.64
CA TYR A 18 20.77 -13.79 -10.68
C TYR A 18 21.90 -12.99 -10.00
N ASN A 19 21.70 -11.68 -9.78
CA ASN A 19 22.65 -10.81 -9.04
C ASN A 19 22.33 -10.71 -7.54
N GLY A 20 21.32 -11.42 -7.07
CA GLY A 20 20.88 -11.34 -5.66
C GLY A 20 20.15 -10.06 -5.31
N HIS A 21 19.66 -9.32 -6.30
CA HIS A 21 18.86 -8.12 -6.10
C HIS A 21 17.35 -8.43 -6.20
N LEU A 22 16.57 -7.74 -5.37
CA LEU A 22 15.10 -7.83 -5.42
C LEU A 22 14.62 -7.52 -6.85
N ARG A 23 13.90 -8.47 -7.44
CA ARG A 23 13.38 -8.35 -8.80
C ARG A 23 12.19 -7.38 -8.82
N ASP A 24 12.03 -6.63 -9.91
CA ASP A 24 11.05 -5.56 -10.05
C ASP A 24 9.62 -5.97 -9.66
N ALA A 25 9.15 -7.12 -10.11
CA ALA A 25 7.80 -7.61 -9.80
C ALA A 25 7.58 -7.88 -8.31
N PHE A 26 8.62 -8.21 -7.56
CA PHE A 26 8.51 -8.53 -6.15
C PHE A 26 8.41 -7.30 -5.25
N TYR A 27 8.84 -6.11 -5.71
CA TYR A 27 8.50 -4.86 -5.03
C TYR A 27 6.98 -4.70 -4.94
N LEU A 28 6.28 -4.94 -6.04
CA LEU A 28 4.81 -4.86 -6.04
C LEU A 28 4.19 -5.92 -5.13
N LEU A 29 4.77 -7.12 -5.06
CA LEU A 29 4.31 -8.15 -4.14
C LEU A 29 4.38 -7.69 -2.68
N LEU A 30 5.48 -7.05 -2.28
CA LEU A 30 5.63 -6.50 -0.92
C LEU A 30 4.58 -5.42 -0.65
N PHE A 31 4.30 -4.55 -1.61
CA PHE A 31 3.25 -3.55 -1.49
C PHE A 31 1.86 -4.18 -1.45
N SER A 32 1.65 -5.29 -2.15
CA SER A 32 0.40 -6.05 -2.08
C SER A 32 0.17 -6.61 -0.67
N TYR A 33 1.18 -7.18 -0.04
CA TYR A 33 1.10 -7.63 1.35
C TYR A 33 0.86 -6.47 2.31
N ALA A 34 1.46 -5.31 2.06
CA ALA A 34 1.20 -4.10 2.83
C ALA A 34 -0.26 -3.64 2.70
N THR A 35 -0.86 -3.79 1.53
CA THR A 35 -2.29 -3.49 1.31
C THR A 35 -3.17 -4.47 2.11
N ASP A 36 -2.83 -5.75 2.17
CA ASP A 36 -3.55 -6.71 3.02
C ASP A 36 -3.51 -6.28 4.49
N ALA A 37 -2.35 -5.85 4.98
CA ALA A 37 -2.22 -5.36 6.35
C ALA A 37 -3.00 -4.05 6.58
N LEU A 38 -3.04 -3.17 5.58
CA LEU A 38 -3.88 -1.97 5.62
C LEU A 38 -5.36 -2.35 5.73
N MET A 39 -5.81 -3.34 4.98
CA MET A 39 -7.19 -3.84 5.06
C MET A 39 -7.50 -4.33 6.47
N ASP A 40 -6.62 -5.10 7.08
CA ASP A 40 -6.79 -5.56 8.47
C ASP A 40 -6.87 -4.37 9.43
N HIS A 41 -6.02 -3.37 9.26
CA HIS A 41 -6.02 -2.15 10.06
C HIS A 41 -7.34 -1.38 9.95
N LEU A 42 -7.97 -1.39 8.78
CA LEU A 42 -9.23 -0.71 8.51
C LEU A 42 -10.46 -1.55 8.90
N GLY A 43 -10.25 -2.77 9.41
CA GLY A 43 -11.36 -3.66 9.77
C GLY A 43 -11.90 -4.48 8.61
N LEU A 44 -11.29 -4.41 7.43
CA LEU A 44 -11.57 -5.28 6.28
C LEU A 44 -10.76 -6.58 6.38
N ASP A 45 -10.75 -7.19 7.55
CA ASP A 45 -10.04 -8.44 7.80
C ASP A 45 -10.80 -9.66 7.22
N ALA A 46 -10.21 -10.85 7.37
CA ALA A 46 -10.78 -12.07 6.82
C ALA A 46 -12.19 -12.34 7.36
N GLU A 47 -12.43 -12.10 8.65
CA GLU A 47 -13.74 -12.29 9.27
C GLU A 47 -14.78 -11.33 8.69
N HIS A 48 -14.44 -10.06 8.56
CA HIS A 48 -15.33 -9.04 7.98
C HIS A 48 -15.64 -9.35 6.51
N ARG A 49 -14.61 -9.72 5.73
CA ARG A 49 -14.80 -10.09 4.31
C ARG A 49 -15.72 -11.31 4.17
N ALA A 50 -15.56 -12.31 5.02
CA ALA A 50 -16.43 -13.49 5.00
C ALA A 50 -17.87 -13.16 5.37
N ALA A 51 -18.08 -12.24 6.32
CA ALA A 51 -19.41 -11.85 6.79
C ALA A 51 -20.16 -10.94 5.82
N THR A 52 -19.46 -10.07 5.08
CA THR A 52 -20.09 -9.00 4.29
C THR A 52 -19.91 -9.16 2.78
N ASN A 53 -18.95 -9.95 2.32
CA ASN A 53 -18.45 -9.97 0.94
C ASN A 53 -17.80 -8.65 0.50
N ASP A 54 -17.50 -7.74 1.43
CA ASP A 54 -16.77 -6.52 1.13
C ASP A 54 -15.29 -6.83 0.91
N SER A 55 -14.65 -6.07 0.03
CA SER A 55 -13.23 -6.18 -0.25
C SER A 55 -12.68 -4.84 -0.78
N LEU A 56 -11.40 -4.82 -1.07
CA LEU A 56 -10.71 -3.65 -1.60
C LEU A 56 -9.90 -4.08 -2.82
N PHE A 57 -10.19 -3.49 -3.97
CA PHE A 57 -9.48 -3.78 -5.22
C PHE A 57 -8.45 -2.71 -5.52
N THR A 58 -7.29 -3.10 -5.99
CA THR A 58 -6.30 -2.18 -6.54
C THR A 58 -6.68 -1.86 -7.98
N LEU A 59 -6.92 -0.58 -8.28
CA LEU A 59 -7.29 -0.13 -9.62
C LEU A 59 -6.11 0.37 -10.43
N GLU A 60 -5.14 1.02 -9.77
CA GLU A 60 -4.06 1.72 -10.45
C GLU A 60 -2.84 1.75 -9.54
N VAL A 61 -1.68 1.54 -10.14
CA VAL A 61 -0.38 1.55 -9.44
C VAL A 61 0.63 2.31 -10.27
N HIS A 62 1.30 3.26 -9.64
CA HIS A 62 2.53 3.86 -10.17
C HIS A 62 3.66 3.50 -9.22
N LEU A 63 4.69 2.84 -9.72
CA LEU A 63 5.81 2.37 -8.91
C LEU A 63 7.13 2.96 -9.42
N ASN A 64 7.91 3.55 -8.51
CA ASN A 64 9.25 4.05 -8.78
C ASN A 64 10.27 3.21 -8.02
N TYR A 65 11.30 2.75 -8.72
CA TYR A 65 12.45 2.03 -8.18
C TYR A 65 13.58 3.03 -7.95
N LEU A 66 13.97 3.23 -6.69
CA LEU A 66 14.89 4.30 -6.32
C LEU A 66 16.28 3.79 -5.98
N HIS A 67 16.37 2.66 -5.28
CA HIS A 67 17.62 2.03 -4.86
C HIS A 67 17.51 0.52 -4.93
N GLU A 68 18.63 -0.14 -5.17
CA GLU A 68 18.70 -1.60 -5.16
C GLU A 68 18.48 -2.17 -3.76
N VAL A 69 17.87 -3.35 -3.71
CA VAL A 69 17.66 -4.11 -2.47
C VAL A 69 18.21 -5.51 -2.68
N LYS A 70 18.96 -5.99 -1.70
CA LYS A 70 19.65 -7.27 -1.80
C LYS A 70 18.95 -8.35 -0.97
N GLN A 71 19.21 -9.60 -1.34
CA GLN A 71 18.79 -10.75 -0.56
C GLN A 71 19.23 -10.60 0.91
N ASP A 72 18.39 -11.07 1.82
CA ASP A 72 18.59 -11.08 3.28
C ASP A 72 18.51 -9.70 3.95
N GLU A 73 18.44 -8.60 3.22
CA GLU A 73 18.17 -7.29 3.83
C GLU A 73 16.79 -7.30 4.50
N GLN A 74 16.71 -6.70 5.69
CA GLN A 74 15.45 -6.49 6.39
C GLN A 74 14.81 -5.20 5.90
N VAL A 75 13.57 -5.30 5.43
CA VAL A 75 12.84 -4.14 4.89
C VAL A 75 11.49 -3.97 5.57
N GLU A 76 10.97 -2.77 5.51
CA GLU A 76 9.64 -2.43 5.97
C GLU A 76 8.91 -1.58 4.94
N VAL A 77 7.59 -1.73 4.88
CA VAL A 77 6.72 -0.86 4.09
C VAL A 77 6.00 0.10 5.04
N ARG A 78 5.99 1.37 4.65
CA ARG A 78 5.20 2.41 5.32
C ARG A 78 4.10 2.87 4.37
N THR A 79 2.91 3.05 4.91
CA THR A 79 1.72 3.40 4.14
C THR A 79 1.14 4.72 4.65
N GLN A 80 0.87 5.62 3.71
CA GLN A 80 0.20 6.89 3.99
C GLN A 80 -1.10 6.97 3.21
N LEU A 81 -2.19 7.35 3.88
CA LEU A 81 -3.43 7.71 3.21
C LEU A 81 -3.31 9.17 2.74
N ILE A 82 -3.33 9.36 1.43
CA ILE A 82 -3.21 10.68 0.79
C ILE A 82 -4.57 11.39 0.73
N ALA A 83 -5.60 10.65 0.27
CA ALA A 83 -6.95 11.15 0.15
C ALA A 83 -7.92 9.97 0.12
N HIS A 84 -9.18 10.25 0.35
CA HIS A 84 -10.25 9.28 0.18
C HIS A 84 -11.53 9.94 -0.27
N ASP A 85 -12.42 9.17 -0.85
CA ASP A 85 -13.81 9.55 -1.02
C ASP A 85 -14.71 8.48 -0.41
N ARG A 86 -15.95 8.45 -0.79
CA ARG A 86 -16.96 7.56 -0.22
C ARG A 86 -16.64 6.08 -0.42
N LYS A 87 -15.85 5.72 -1.45
CA LYS A 87 -15.54 4.34 -1.83
C LYS A 87 -14.11 4.08 -2.27
N ARG A 88 -13.25 5.10 -2.33
CA ARG A 88 -11.87 4.98 -2.82
C ARG A 88 -10.86 5.44 -1.79
N LEU A 89 -9.68 4.82 -1.83
CA LEU A 89 -8.51 5.25 -1.07
C LEU A 89 -7.39 5.54 -2.05
N HIS A 90 -6.83 6.75 -1.96
CA HIS A 90 -5.61 7.14 -2.63
C HIS A 90 -4.48 6.99 -1.62
N ILE A 91 -3.63 5.98 -1.79
CA ILE A 91 -2.57 5.64 -0.85
C ILE A 91 -1.19 5.77 -1.46
N PHE A 92 -0.20 5.79 -0.59
CA PHE A 92 1.20 5.78 -0.94
C PHE A 92 1.94 4.78 -0.05
N HIS A 93 2.59 3.80 -0.68
CA HIS A 93 3.48 2.87 -0.02
C HIS A 93 4.93 3.28 -0.30
N SER A 94 5.79 3.20 0.70
CA SER A 94 7.23 3.34 0.53
C SER A 94 7.97 2.18 1.17
N LEU A 95 9.01 1.69 0.50
CA LEU A 95 9.84 0.59 0.97
C LEU A 95 11.12 1.17 1.58
N HIS A 96 11.51 0.70 2.75
CA HIS A 96 12.69 1.16 3.49
C HIS A 96 13.48 -0.03 4.01
N ARG A 97 14.81 0.12 4.19
CA ARG A 97 15.50 -0.78 5.12
C ARG A 97 14.94 -0.54 6.52
N ALA A 98 14.80 -1.61 7.29
CA ALA A 98 14.17 -1.53 8.60
C ALA A 98 14.83 -0.44 9.47
N GLY A 99 14.01 0.49 9.96
CA GLY A 99 14.45 1.61 10.81
C GLY A 99 15.11 2.78 10.07
N GLU A 100 15.25 2.74 8.75
CA GLU A 100 15.85 3.83 7.96
C GLU A 100 14.79 4.65 7.24
N ASP A 101 15.07 5.95 7.05
CA ASP A 101 14.11 6.85 6.41
C ASP A 101 14.26 6.93 4.88
N LEU A 102 15.38 6.46 4.33
CA LEU A 102 15.58 6.46 2.89
C LEU A 102 14.59 5.52 2.20
N ALA A 103 13.81 6.03 1.27
CA ALA A 103 12.91 5.21 0.46
C ALA A 103 13.68 4.47 -0.62
N LEU A 104 13.55 3.15 -0.65
CA LEU A 104 14.13 2.27 -1.66
C LEU A 104 13.24 2.14 -2.89
N ALA A 105 11.94 2.28 -2.70
CA ALA A 105 10.92 2.30 -3.73
C ALA A 105 9.70 3.04 -3.22
N ALA A 106 8.90 3.54 -4.14
CA ALA A 106 7.70 4.30 -3.88
C ALA A 106 6.56 3.83 -4.78
N SER A 107 5.36 3.66 -4.23
CA SER A 107 4.20 3.22 -4.98
C SER A 107 2.97 4.03 -4.61
N GLU A 108 2.48 4.79 -5.57
CA GLU A 108 1.20 5.48 -5.49
C GLU A 108 0.11 4.55 -6.00
N GLN A 109 -1.01 4.43 -5.28
CA GLN A 109 -2.07 3.49 -5.64
C GLN A 109 -3.45 4.08 -5.43
N MET A 110 -4.38 3.66 -6.28
CA MET A 110 -5.81 3.90 -6.12
C MET A 110 -6.50 2.58 -5.80
N LEU A 111 -7.19 2.53 -4.66
CA LEU A 111 -7.93 1.35 -4.20
C LEU A 111 -9.42 1.65 -4.20
N LEU A 112 -10.24 0.64 -4.53
CA LEU A 112 -11.70 0.76 -4.61
C LEU A 112 -12.35 -0.23 -3.65
N HIS A 113 -13.23 0.27 -2.78
CA HIS A 113 -14.07 -0.57 -1.95
C HIS A 113 -15.18 -1.19 -2.80
N VAL A 114 -15.29 -2.51 -2.71
CA VAL A 114 -16.23 -3.29 -3.51
C VAL A 114 -17.02 -4.25 -2.64
N ASN A 115 -18.18 -4.66 -3.16
CA ASN A 115 -18.92 -5.81 -2.62
C ASN A 115 -18.99 -6.87 -3.71
N LEU A 116 -18.70 -8.12 -3.34
CA LEU A 116 -18.55 -9.23 -4.27
C LEU A 116 -19.82 -10.08 -4.42
N GLU A 117 -20.88 -9.77 -3.68
CA GLU A 117 -22.13 -10.51 -3.74
C GLU A 117 -22.81 -10.35 -5.10
N GLY A 118 -23.00 -11.45 -5.81
CA GLY A 118 -23.59 -11.42 -7.14
C GLY A 118 -22.71 -10.84 -8.24
N GLY A 119 -21.42 -10.70 -8.00
CA GLY A 119 -20.44 -10.07 -8.90
C GLY A 119 -19.90 -8.78 -8.33
N ALA A 120 -18.66 -8.45 -8.66
CA ALA A 120 -17.97 -7.29 -8.09
C ALA A 120 -18.64 -5.97 -8.51
N ARG A 121 -18.94 -5.11 -7.53
CA ARG A 121 -19.41 -3.75 -7.76
C ARG A 121 -18.83 -2.81 -6.73
N SER A 122 -18.62 -1.55 -7.07
CA SER A 122 -18.20 -0.55 -6.09
C SER A 122 -19.27 -0.36 -5.02
N ALA A 123 -18.82 -0.17 -3.78
CA ALA A 123 -19.71 0.03 -2.64
C ALA A 123 -19.09 1.06 -1.67
N PRO A 124 -19.90 1.89 -1.01
CA PRO A 124 -19.38 2.87 -0.07
C PRO A 124 -18.80 2.18 1.18
N PHE A 125 -17.81 2.82 1.79
CA PHE A 125 -17.38 2.44 3.14
C PHE A 125 -18.53 2.66 4.12
N GLU A 126 -18.72 1.72 5.03
CA GLU A 126 -19.79 1.77 6.03
C GLU A 126 -19.30 1.25 7.37
N GLY A 127 -20.01 1.60 8.43
CA GLY A 127 -19.79 1.05 9.76
C GLY A 127 -18.37 1.25 10.28
N VAL A 128 -17.80 0.20 10.86
CA VAL A 128 -16.47 0.24 11.47
C VAL A 128 -15.38 0.56 10.44
N VAL A 129 -15.53 0.10 9.20
CA VAL A 129 -14.54 0.38 8.14
C VAL A 129 -14.51 1.88 7.83
N LEU A 130 -15.68 2.50 7.64
CA LEU A 130 -15.76 3.95 7.44
C LEU A 130 -15.14 4.71 8.61
N GLU A 131 -15.47 4.32 9.84
CA GLU A 131 -14.92 4.95 11.04
C GLU A 131 -13.39 4.89 11.04
N ARG A 132 -12.80 3.74 10.72
CA ARG A 132 -11.34 3.58 10.68
C ARG A 132 -10.69 4.32 9.53
N VAL A 133 -11.35 4.40 8.37
CA VAL A 133 -10.87 5.24 7.24
C VAL A 133 -10.78 6.69 7.70
N LEU A 134 -11.83 7.20 8.35
CA LEU A 134 -11.86 8.59 8.84
C LEU A 134 -10.79 8.84 9.92
N GLN A 135 -10.57 7.89 10.81
CA GLN A 135 -9.52 7.97 11.83
C GLN A 135 -8.13 8.01 11.20
N LEU A 136 -7.87 7.17 10.20
CA LEU A 136 -6.59 7.14 9.49
C LEU A 136 -6.39 8.44 8.70
N ALA A 137 -7.42 8.94 8.03
CA ALA A 137 -7.38 10.21 7.32
C ALA A 137 -7.02 11.37 8.24
N GLU A 138 -7.61 11.44 9.42
CA GLU A 138 -7.29 12.46 10.42
C GLU A 138 -5.84 12.29 10.92
N ALA A 139 -5.41 11.06 11.20
CA ALA A 139 -4.05 10.77 11.66
C ALA A 139 -2.99 11.19 10.63
N HIS A 140 -3.29 11.06 9.34
CA HIS A 140 -2.35 11.37 8.26
C HIS A 140 -2.52 12.78 7.66
N ARG A 141 -3.49 13.54 8.13
CA ARG A 141 -3.85 14.85 7.57
C ARG A 141 -2.68 15.84 7.50
N THR A 142 -1.80 15.80 8.48
CA THR A 142 -0.67 16.73 8.59
C THR A 142 0.65 16.17 8.06
N LEU A 143 0.66 14.92 7.58
CA LEU A 143 1.87 14.36 6.99
C LEU A 143 2.20 15.07 5.67
N PRO A 144 3.48 15.30 5.37
CA PRO A 144 3.88 15.87 4.10
C PRO A 144 3.44 14.98 2.93
N ARG A 145 3.06 15.62 1.81
CA ARG A 145 2.80 14.88 0.57
C ARG A 145 4.11 14.26 0.08
N PRO A 146 4.18 12.95 -0.17
CA PRO A 146 5.40 12.31 -0.67
C PRO A 146 5.79 12.82 -2.05
N ASP A 147 7.09 12.89 -2.33
CA ASP A 147 7.64 13.44 -3.57
C ASP A 147 7.20 12.70 -4.83
N TYR A 148 6.86 11.41 -4.71
CA TYR A 148 6.50 10.55 -5.85
C TYR A 148 4.99 10.43 -6.06
N VAL A 149 4.18 11.21 -5.37
CA VAL A 149 2.73 11.28 -5.61
C VAL A 149 2.45 12.19 -6.79
N GLY A 150 1.65 11.71 -7.74
CA GLY A 150 1.27 12.46 -8.94
C GLY A 150 2.34 12.49 -10.03
N ARG A 151 3.32 11.62 -9.95
CA ARG A 151 4.39 11.56 -10.93
C ARG A 151 3.89 10.98 -12.26
N THR A 152 4.31 11.59 -13.37
CA THR A 152 4.02 11.12 -14.72
C THR A 152 5.29 10.54 -15.33
N ILE A 153 5.17 9.39 -15.99
CA ILE A 153 6.27 8.77 -16.70
C ILE A 153 6.60 9.61 -17.95
N GLY A 154 7.86 9.99 -18.07
CA GLY A 154 8.34 10.76 -19.23
C GLY A 154 9.84 10.96 -19.14
N LEU A 155 10.44 11.40 -20.23
CA LEU A 155 11.86 11.73 -20.26
C LEU A 155 12.09 13.02 -19.46
N PRO A 156 13.23 13.12 -18.73
CA PRO A 156 13.59 14.38 -18.09
C PRO A 156 13.79 15.47 -19.14
N GLY A 157 13.26 16.65 -18.86
CA GLY A 157 13.35 17.80 -19.76
C GLY A 157 14.60 18.61 -19.59
#